data_9fefef3e34df8271ceb9780bef9469a8
#
_entry.id   9fefef3e34df8271ceb9780bef9469a8
#
_cell.length_a   1.000
_cell.length_b   1.000
_cell.length_c   1.000
_cell.angle_alpha   90.00
_cell.angle_beta   90.00
_cell.angle_gamma   90.00
#
_symmetry.space_group_name_H-M   'P 1'
#
loop_
_entity.id
_entity.type
_entity.pdbx_description
1 polymer ?
#
loop_
_entity_poly.entity_id
_entity_poly.type
_entity_poly.pdbx_seq_one_letter_code
_entity_poly.pdbx_strand_id
1 'polypeptide(L)'
;MRRFAGIDLGREPVPDETTLCKFRHLLEQHELGSALFQQVHEHLEQHGLKLSRGTIVDATIIHAPSSTKNAAKARDPEMHQTKKGNQWYFGMKAHIGVDSRSKVIHAVVATAANVAA
;
A
#
# COMPACT_ATOMS: atom_id res chain seq x y z
N MET A 1 -18.62 -3.41 11.79
CA MET A 1 -17.87 -2.32 11.17
C MET A 1 -18.46 -0.93 11.38
N ARG A 2 -19.76 -0.65 11.12
CA ARG A 2 -20.36 0.69 11.30
C ARG A 2 -20.15 1.28 12.70
N ARG A 3 -20.39 0.48 13.76
CA ARG A 3 -20.16 0.92 15.15
C ARG A 3 -18.70 1.25 15.46
N PHE A 4 -17.79 0.52 14.86
CA PHE A 4 -16.34 0.77 15.01
C PHE A 4 -15.93 2.09 14.35
N ALA A 5 -16.44 2.38 13.16
CA ALA A 5 -16.12 3.60 12.42
C ALA A 5 -16.93 4.83 12.86
N GLY A 6 -17.88 4.68 13.79
CA GLY A 6 -18.73 5.78 14.24
C GLY A 6 -19.67 6.34 13.17
N ILE A 7 -19.93 5.59 12.10
CA ILE A 7 -20.74 6.06 10.95
C ILE A 7 -22.24 5.87 11.26
N ASP A 8 -22.98 6.97 11.31
CA ASP A 8 -24.43 6.98 11.43
C ASP A 8 -25.08 7.26 10.07
N LEU A 9 -25.54 6.20 9.41
CA LEU A 9 -26.16 6.26 8.08
C LEU A 9 -27.48 7.07 8.04
N GLY A 10 -28.07 7.39 9.19
CA GLY A 10 -29.24 8.25 9.27
C GLY A 10 -28.91 9.73 9.25
N ARG A 11 -27.65 10.10 9.50
CA ARG A 11 -27.20 11.49 9.64
C ARG A 11 -26.13 11.88 8.64
N GLU A 12 -25.32 10.92 8.19
CA GLU A 12 -24.12 11.19 7.36
C GLU A 12 -24.12 10.28 6.13
N PRO A 13 -23.79 10.84 4.95
CA PRO A 13 -23.57 10.00 3.76
C PRO A 13 -22.32 9.12 3.95
N VAL A 14 -22.41 7.89 3.45
CA VAL A 14 -21.23 7.01 3.41
C VAL A 14 -20.22 7.59 2.42
N PRO A 15 -18.91 7.65 2.80
CA PRO A 15 -17.87 8.04 1.85
C PRO A 15 -17.90 7.15 0.61
N ASP A 16 -17.98 7.77 -0.54
CA ASP A 16 -17.90 7.11 -1.84
C ASP A 16 -16.45 6.93 -2.31
N GLU A 17 -16.26 6.27 -3.44
CA GLU A 17 -14.94 6.06 -4.06
C GLU A 17 -14.22 7.39 -4.30
N THR A 18 -14.95 8.43 -4.72
CA THR A 18 -14.38 9.76 -5.01
C THR A 18 -13.85 10.42 -3.74
N THR A 19 -14.58 10.29 -2.65
CA THR A 19 -14.16 10.80 -1.33
C THR A 19 -12.90 10.08 -0.84
N LEU A 20 -12.83 8.76 -1.00
CA LEU A 20 -11.65 7.98 -0.66
C LEU A 20 -10.43 8.36 -1.51
N CYS A 21 -10.62 8.57 -2.81
CA CYS A 21 -9.55 9.04 -3.70
C CYS A 21 -9.04 10.44 -3.30
N LYS A 22 -9.94 11.38 -3.01
CA LYS A 22 -9.56 12.73 -2.54
C LYS A 22 -8.78 12.67 -1.22
N PHE A 23 -9.19 11.80 -0.31
CA PHE A 23 -8.48 11.61 0.95
C PHE A 23 -7.07 11.05 0.73
N ARG A 24 -6.92 10.06 -0.16
CA ARG A 24 -5.59 9.55 -0.54
C ARG A 24 -4.70 10.64 -1.12
N HIS A 25 -5.21 11.44 -2.07
CA HIS A 25 -4.45 12.56 -2.65
C HIS A 25 -4.04 13.58 -1.59
N LEU A 26 -4.90 13.86 -0.60
CA LEU A 26 -4.54 14.71 0.53
C LEU A 26 -3.37 14.12 1.34
N LEU A 27 -3.40 12.84 1.65
CA LEU A 27 -2.31 12.16 2.35
C LEU A 27 -1.00 12.19 1.55
N GLU A 28 -1.08 11.97 0.24
CA GLU A 28 0.06 12.01 -0.68
C GLU A 28 0.64 13.44 -0.76
N GLN A 29 -0.20 14.46 -0.93
CA GLN A 29 0.21 15.86 -1.04
C GLN A 29 0.96 16.36 0.19
N HIS A 30 0.62 15.85 1.36
CA HIS A 30 1.22 16.24 2.64
C HIS A 30 2.21 15.21 3.19
N GLU A 31 2.54 14.17 2.42
CA GLU A 31 3.45 13.06 2.80
C GLU A 31 3.09 12.38 4.12
N LEU A 32 1.79 12.37 4.46
CA LEU A 32 1.29 11.86 5.74
C LEU A 32 1.26 10.33 5.84
N GLY A 33 1.39 9.62 4.73
CA GLY A 33 1.32 8.15 4.72
C GLY A 33 2.38 7.50 5.62
N SER A 34 3.62 7.95 5.51
CA SER A 34 4.74 7.43 6.34
C SER A 34 4.57 7.79 7.81
N ALA A 35 4.14 9.02 8.10
CA ALA A 35 3.91 9.47 9.48
C ALA A 35 2.80 8.67 10.17
N LEU A 36 1.68 8.44 9.48
CA LEU A 36 0.59 7.60 9.99
C LEU A 36 1.03 6.16 10.20
N PHE A 37 1.79 5.58 9.26
CA PHE A 37 2.32 4.23 9.40
C PHE A 37 3.22 4.11 10.63
N GLN A 38 4.09 5.08 10.86
CA GLN A 38 4.97 5.11 12.02
C GLN A 38 4.18 5.23 13.32
N GLN A 39 3.16 6.10 13.39
CA GLN A 39 2.31 6.26 14.58
C GLN A 39 1.57 4.96 14.94
N VAL A 40 1.02 4.27 13.96
CA VAL A 40 0.38 2.96 14.16
C VAL A 40 1.42 1.95 14.67
N HIS A 41 2.62 1.97 14.12
CA HIS A 41 3.71 1.10 14.50
C HIS A 41 4.13 1.28 15.96
N GLU A 42 4.36 2.52 16.38
CA GLU A 42 4.69 2.87 17.78
C GLU A 42 3.57 2.46 18.74
N HIS A 43 2.31 2.69 18.35
CA HIS A 43 1.16 2.26 19.15
C HIS A 43 1.12 0.74 19.34
N LEU A 44 1.38 -0.04 18.30
CA LEU A 44 1.42 -1.51 18.38
C LEU A 44 2.59 -2.00 19.22
N GLU A 45 3.76 -1.37 19.13
CA GLU A 45 4.91 -1.69 19.98
C GLU A 45 4.63 -1.44 21.46
N GLN A 46 4.04 -0.30 21.80
CA GLN A 46 3.66 0.03 23.19
C GLN A 46 2.69 -0.98 23.80
N HIS A 47 1.87 -1.63 22.95
CA HIS A 47 0.94 -2.67 23.39
C HIS A 47 1.50 -4.10 23.26
N GLY A 48 2.80 -4.24 23.00
CA GLY A 48 3.48 -5.54 22.91
C GLY A 48 3.05 -6.41 21.73
N LEU A 49 2.41 -5.82 20.72
CA LEU A 49 1.92 -6.55 19.54
C LEU A 49 2.98 -6.74 18.45
N LYS A 50 4.09 -6.01 18.53
CA LYS A 50 5.25 -6.21 17.65
C LYS A 50 6.32 -7.00 18.41
N LEU A 51 6.75 -8.08 17.80
CA LEU A 51 7.86 -8.89 18.28
C LEU A 51 8.98 -8.79 17.25
N SER A 52 10.12 -8.28 17.66
CA SER A 52 11.28 -8.04 16.78
C SER A 52 12.05 -9.32 16.37
N ARG A 53 11.44 -10.48 16.45
CA ARG A 53 12.07 -11.77 16.10
C ARG A 53 11.39 -12.44 14.91
N GLY A 54 12.13 -12.50 13.83
CA GLY A 54 11.72 -13.20 12.61
C GLY A 54 10.83 -12.36 11.70
N THR A 55 11.41 -11.86 10.61
CA THR A 55 10.69 -11.13 9.57
C THR A 55 10.46 -12.03 8.38
N ILE A 56 9.22 -12.13 7.93
CA ILE A 56 8.85 -12.74 6.66
C ILE A 56 8.82 -11.61 5.63
N VAL A 57 9.59 -11.73 4.56
CA VAL A 57 9.58 -10.77 3.45
C VAL A 57 8.89 -11.41 2.26
N ASP A 58 7.90 -10.71 1.72
CA ASP A 58 7.21 -11.12 0.50
C ASP A 58 7.08 -9.95 -0.46
N ALA A 59 7.00 -10.24 -1.76
CA ALA A 59 6.85 -9.24 -2.80
C ALA A 59 5.60 -9.49 -3.62
N THR A 60 4.70 -8.50 -3.63
CA THR A 60 3.47 -8.53 -4.42
C THR A 60 3.60 -7.62 -5.63
N ILE A 61 3.21 -8.11 -6.81
CA ILE A 61 3.19 -7.32 -8.03
C ILE A 61 1.95 -6.42 -8.03
N ILE A 62 2.19 -5.12 -8.15
CA ILE A 62 1.15 -4.12 -8.38
C ILE A 62 1.08 -3.90 -9.89
N HIS A 63 0.10 -4.54 -10.52
CA HIS A 63 -0.09 -4.46 -11.97
C HIS A 63 -0.72 -3.14 -12.37
N ALA A 64 -0.14 -2.48 -13.36
CA ALA A 64 -0.65 -1.26 -13.95
C ALA A 64 -0.98 -1.48 -15.44
N PRO A 65 -1.93 -0.71 -16.01
CA PRO A 65 -2.17 -0.74 -17.44
C PRO A 65 -0.92 -0.32 -18.21
N SER A 66 -0.54 -1.12 -19.21
CA SER A 66 0.59 -0.80 -20.08
C SER A 66 0.22 0.19 -21.19
N SER A 67 -0.97 0.78 -21.14
CA SER A 67 -1.50 1.70 -22.14
C SER A 67 -0.73 3.02 -22.17
N THR A 68 -0.53 3.55 -23.39
CA THR A 68 0.05 4.87 -23.66
C THR A 68 -1.02 5.91 -24.02
N LYS A 69 -2.30 5.66 -23.70
CA LYS A 69 -3.44 6.55 -24.03
C LYS A 69 -3.61 7.71 -23.03
N ASN A 70 -2.58 8.04 -22.27
CA ASN A 70 -2.55 9.21 -21.39
C ASN A 70 -2.14 10.48 -22.17
N ALA A 71 -2.23 11.64 -21.55
CA ALA A 71 -1.86 12.92 -22.16
C ALA A 71 -0.40 12.97 -22.64
N ALA A 72 0.51 12.33 -21.91
CA ALA A 72 1.94 12.24 -22.24
C ALA A 72 2.25 11.20 -23.34
N LYS A 73 1.30 10.35 -23.73
CA LYS A 73 1.47 9.22 -24.66
C LYS A 73 2.67 8.32 -24.31
N ALA A 74 3.00 8.23 -23.04
CA ALA A 74 4.15 7.49 -22.53
C ALA A 74 3.74 6.60 -21.37
N ARG A 75 4.51 5.55 -21.12
CA ARG A 75 4.41 4.73 -19.91
C ARG A 75 5.11 5.44 -18.78
N ASP A 76 4.66 5.15 -17.55
CA ASP A 76 5.33 5.63 -16.36
C ASP A 76 6.78 5.10 -16.32
N PRO A 77 7.80 5.98 -16.24
CA PRO A 77 9.21 5.59 -16.26
C PRO A 77 9.65 4.80 -15.02
N GLU A 78 8.92 4.90 -13.90
CA GLU A 78 9.20 4.16 -12.67
C GLU A 78 8.68 2.72 -12.73
N MET A 79 7.77 2.42 -13.67
CA MET A 79 7.17 1.11 -13.83
C MET A 79 7.90 0.27 -14.87
N HIS A 80 8.15 -0.99 -14.55
CA HIS A 80 8.87 -1.92 -15.42
C HIS A 80 8.11 -3.23 -15.61
N GLN A 81 8.55 -4.00 -16.60
CA GLN A 81 8.00 -5.32 -16.86
C GLN A 81 8.69 -6.38 -16.00
N THR A 82 7.92 -7.33 -15.52
CA THR A 82 8.42 -8.53 -14.84
C THR A 82 7.63 -9.75 -15.30
N LYS A 83 8.23 -10.93 -15.18
CA LYS A 83 7.60 -12.20 -15.52
C LYS A 83 7.37 -13.02 -14.25
N LYS A 84 6.15 -13.51 -14.06
CA LYS A 84 5.83 -14.47 -13.00
C LYS A 84 5.19 -15.71 -13.65
N GLY A 85 5.88 -16.82 -13.58
CA GLY A 85 5.50 -18.01 -14.35
C GLY A 85 5.58 -17.72 -15.85
N ASN A 86 4.50 -17.97 -16.58
CA ASN A 86 4.42 -17.70 -18.03
C ASN A 86 3.75 -16.36 -18.37
N GLN A 87 3.39 -15.54 -17.38
CA GLN A 87 2.69 -14.29 -17.59
C GLN A 87 3.59 -13.08 -17.35
N TRP A 88 3.48 -12.08 -18.24
CA TRP A 88 4.14 -10.79 -18.11
C TRP A 88 3.23 -9.78 -17.42
N TYR A 89 3.85 -9.00 -16.54
CA TYR A 89 3.21 -7.91 -15.80
C TYR A 89 3.99 -6.62 -16.01
N PHE A 90 3.28 -5.51 -16.12
CA PHE A 90 3.87 -4.18 -16.12
C PHE A 90 3.42 -3.44 -14.85
N GLY A 91 4.32 -2.80 -14.13
CA GLY A 91 3.98 -2.07 -12.91
C GLY A 91 5.14 -1.99 -11.93
N MET A 92 4.79 -2.09 -10.66
CA MET A 92 5.71 -2.04 -9.52
C MET A 92 5.61 -3.31 -8.68
N LYS A 93 6.52 -3.47 -7.73
CA LYS A 93 6.44 -4.45 -6.63
C LYS A 93 6.30 -3.74 -5.30
N ALA A 94 5.43 -4.23 -4.45
CA ALA A 94 5.42 -3.91 -3.04
C ALA A 94 6.12 -5.02 -2.27
N HIS A 95 7.21 -4.69 -1.61
CA HIS A 95 7.90 -5.58 -0.69
C HIS A 95 7.37 -5.30 0.71
N ILE A 96 6.88 -6.32 1.37
CA ILE A 96 6.24 -6.22 2.68
C ILE A 96 7.03 -7.04 3.67
N GLY A 97 7.50 -6.40 4.74
CA GLY A 97 8.09 -7.07 5.90
C GLY A 97 7.04 -7.31 6.97
N VAL A 98 6.83 -8.56 7.36
CA VAL A 98 5.81 -8.98 8.31
C VAL A 98 6.48 -9.66 9.50
N ASP A 99 6.11 -9.30 10.71
CA ASP A 99 6.50 -10.04 11.90
C ASP A 99 5.94 -11.47 11.85
N SER A 100 6.81 -12.46 12.02
CA SER A 100 6.44 -13.86 11.85
C SER A 100 5.42 -14.37 12.86
N ARG A 101 5.33 -13.76 14.03
CA ARG A 101 4.46 -14.17 15.13
C ARG A 101 3.18 -13.38 15.18
N SER A 102 3.27 -12.06 15.24
CA SER A 102 2.09 -11.18 15.33
C SER A 102 1.39 -10.95 14.00
N LYS A 103 2.08 -11.27 12.87
CA LYS A 103 1.60 -10.99 11.51
C LYS A 103 1.41 -9.49 11.21
N VAL A 104 1.99 -8.64 12.03
CA VAL A 104 1.94 -7.19 11.83
C VAL A 104 2.95 -6.79 10.76
N ILE A 105 2.51 -5.96 9.82
CA ILE A 105 3.36 -5.36 8.80
C ILE A 105 4.18 -4.25 9.47
N HIS A 106 5.50 -4.33 9.37
CA HIS A 106 6.42 -3.34 9.95
C HIS A 106 7.30 -2.63 8.93
N ALA A 107 7.33 -3.11 7.70
CA ALA A 107 8.06 -2.47 6.61
C ALA A 107 7.31 -2.61 5.29
N VAL A 108 7.27 -1.54 4.51
CA VAL A 108 6.72 -1.54 3.15
C VAL A 108 7.66 -0.72 2.27
N VAL A 109 8.09 -1.31 1.15
CA VAL A 109 8.91 -0.63 0.14
C VAL A 109 8.34 -0.91 -1.23
N ALA A 110 8.13 0.13 -2.02
CA ALA A 110 7.75 0.01 -3.42
C ALA A 110 8.99 0.12 -4.31
N THR A 111 9.11 -0.77 -5.29
CA THR A 111 10.19 -0.77 -6.29
C THR A 111 9.62 -1.02 -7.68
N ALA A 112 10.40 -0.74 -8.71
CA ALA A 112 10.07 -1.18 -10.06
C ALA A 112 9.88 -2.71 -10.11
N ALA A 113 8.98 -3.20 -10.94
CA ALA A 113 8.60 -4.62 -10.95
C ALA A 113 9.75 -5.59 -11.30
N ASN A 114 10.81 -5.10 -11.98
CA ASN A 114 11.99 -5.90 -12.35
C ASN A 114 13.03 -6.04 -11.23
N VAL A 115 12.89 -5.31 -10.12
CA VAL A 115 13.80 -5.44 -8.97
C VAL A 115 13.54 -6.77 -8.26
N ALA A 116 14.60 -7.49 -7.92
CA ALA A 116 14.52 -8.73 -7.14
C ALA A 116 14.02 -8.45 -5.71
N ALA A 117 13.41 -9.44 -5.10
CA ALA A 117 13.03 -9.37 -3.68
C ALA A 117 14.26 -9.55 -2.79
#